data_cd19d0f587b50ee2579b0d479da414b4
#
_entry.id   cd19d0f587b50ee2579b0d479da414b4
#
_cell.length_a   1.000
_cell.length_b   1.000
_cell.length_c   1.000
_cell.angle_alpha   90.00
_cell.angle_beta   90.00
_cell.angle_gamma   90.00
#
_symmetry.space_group_name_H-M   'P 1'
#
loop_
_entity.id
_entity.type
_entity.pdbx_description
1 polymer ?
#
loop_
_entity_poly.entity_id
_entity_poly.type
_entity_poly.pdbx_seq_one_letter_code
_entity_poly.pdbx_strand_id
1 'polypeptide(L)'
;MSQSLIDHRGPQFACLLKEVLNGLKEVFRTSSGVIILNPGSGTGAWESCVVNTLSPGDRVLGCVNGHFSARFCDTASAHGIEVQKIEVPYGAAAPADTVEEQLRADKNRRIKAVLVLHNETSTGVVTDIAAIRRAIDRANHPALLLVDVVSSLASIDFRFDEWQVDVALTGPQKGLMLPPGMAILAVSERALKANQSAKCARYFWDWAPVLERNARGEFPYTPATALIFGLKESLAMLEEEGLSNVFSRHTRLAEACRRAVKAMGLKLLAKNIEESSNTLTAVCMPDGFDSDAYLAHAQRTLELPLGPGLGEVKGKIFRIGHLGSLNELELLGALAGVEMTLTSFGVALPLGAGLAAAETYLLQTAPGGLGQGR
;
A
#
# COMPACT_ATOMS: atom_id res chain seq x y z
N MET A 1 18.45 -9.47 10.78
CA MET A 1 18.40 -10.79 10.10
C MET A 1 19.72 -11.59 10.28
N SER A 2 20.76 -11.00 10.81
CA SER A 2 22.04 -11.71 11.15
C SER A 2 22.03 -12.44 12.52
N GLN A 3 20.94 -12.36 13.27
CA GLN A 3 20.81 -13.08 14.54
C GLN A 3 20.59 -14.58 14.30
N SER A 4 21.08 -15.42 15.23
CA SER A 4 20.80 -16.85 15.20
C SER A 4 19.31 -17.12 15.30
N LEU A 5 18.83 -18.09 14.54
CA LEU A 5 17.43 -18.53 14.61
C LEU A 5 17.17 -19.16 15.99
N ILE A 6 15.98 -18.87 16.53
CA ILE A 6 15.48 -19.49 17.76
C ILE A 6 14.47 -20.58 17.41
N ASP A 7 14.23 -21.48 18.35
CA ASP A 7 13.15 -22.46 18.21
C ASP A 7 11.78 -21.77 18.14
N HIS A 8 11.13 -21.90 17.00
CA HIS A 8 9.80 -21.28 16.76
C HIS A 8 8.64 -21.91 17.56
N ARG A 9 8.94 -22.92 18.38
CA ARG A 9 8.01 -23.52 19.37
C ARG A 9 8.39 -23.20 20.81
N GLY A 10 9.49 -22.48 20.99
CA GLY A 10 10.01 -22.11 22.31
C GLY A 10 9.40 -20.83 22.88
N PRO A 11 9.54 -20.61 24.20
CA PRO A 11 8.96 -19.45 24.87
C PRO A 11 9.53 -18.10 24.37
N GLN A 12 10.76 -18.07 23.88
CA GLN A 12 11.37 -16.87 23.30
C GLN A 12 10.65 -16.43 22.05
N PHE A 13 10.27 -17.38 21.19
CA PHE A 13 9.51 -17.09 19.99
C PHE A 13 8.07 -16.64 20.33
N ALA A 14 7.44 -17.24 21.33
CA ALA A 14 6.11 -16.84 21.79
C ALA A 14 6.08 -15.37 22.27
N CYS A 15 7.12 -14.93 22.98
CA CYS A 15 7.28 -13.52 23.39
C CYS A 15 7.46 -12.62 22.15
N LEU A 16 8.37 -12.97 21.24
CA LEU A 16 8.62 -12.23 19.99
C LEU A 16 7.34 -12.08 19.17
N LEU A 17 6.60 -13.17 18.98
CA LEU A 17 5.35 -13.14 18.20
C LEU A 17 4.32 -12.21 18.84
N LYS A 18 4.15 -12.28 20.15
CA LYS A 18 3.22 -11.41 20.88
C LYS A 18 3.58 -9.93 20.74
N GLU A 19 4.85 -9.58 20.85
CA GLU A 19 5.34 -8.20 20.64
C GLU A 19 5.02 -7.72 19.22
N VAL A 20 5.33 -8.53 18.21
CA VAL A 20 5.07 -8.20 16.81
C VAL A 20 3.58 -8.04 16.50
N LEU A 21 2.73 -8.95 17.00
CA LEU A 21 1.28 -8.86 16.78
C LEU A 21 0.71 -7.58 17.43
N ASN A 22 1.19 -7.20 18.61
CA ASN A 22 0.77 -5.96 19.28
C ASN A 22 1.26 -4.73 18.53
N GLY A 23 2.54 -4.68 18.11
CA GLY A 23 3.08 -3.56 17.34
C GLY A 23 2.37 -3.37 16.00
N LEU A 24 1.96 -4.46 15.34
CA LEU A 24 1.15 -4.38 14.13
C LEU A 24 -0.24 -3.80 14.40
N LYS A 25 -0.87 -4.10 15.53
CA LYS A 25 -2.15 -3.47 15.91
C LYS A 25 -2.02 -1.95 15.99
N GLU A 26 -0.94 -1.45 16.57
CA GLU A 26 -0.66 0.00 16.61
C GLU A 26 -0.53 0.61 15.21
N VAL A 27 0.20 -0.07 14.30
CA VAL A 27 0.40 0.42 12.93
C VAL A 27 -0.91 0.40 12.12
N PHE A 28 -1.75 -0.63 12.30
CA PHE A 28 -3.09 -0.66 11.68
C PHE A 28 -4.10 0.25 12.38
N ARG A 29 -3.78 0.76 13.58
CA ARG A 29 -4.69 1.52 14.43
C ARG A 29 -5.95 0.73 14.75
N THR A 30 -5.75 -0.47 15.29
CA THR A 30 -6.83 -1.34 15.74
C THR A 30 -6.61 -1.85 17.17
N SER A 31 -7.62 -1.71 17.99
CA SER A 31 -7.71 -2.33 19.31
C SER A 31 -8.57 -3.60 19.28
N SER A 32 -9.55 -3.63 18.39
CA SER A 32 -10.58 -4.68 18.30
C SER A 32 -10.22 -5.76 17.26
N GLY A 33 -9.46 -5.43 16.22
CA GLY A 33 -9.08 -6.35 15.18
C GLY A 33 -8.04 -7.38 15.61
N VAL A 34 -7.99 -8.49 14.89
CA VAL A 34 -6.96 -9.51 15.05
C VAL A 34 -5.96 -9.43 13.90
N ILE A 35 -4.70 -9.77 14.17
CA ILE A 35 -3.65 -9.80 13.15
C ILE A 35 -3.42 -11.23 12.68
N ILE A 36 -3.41 -11.42 11.37
CA ILE A 36 -3.04 -12.69 10.71
C ILE A 36 -1.69 -12.49 10.01
N LEU A 37 -0.75 -13.36 10.30
CA LEU A 37 0.57 -13.41 9.64
C LEU A 37 0.74 -14.75 8.93
N ASN A 38 1.10 -14.72 7.65
CA ASN A 38 1.45 -15.90 6.88
C ASN A 38 2.74 -15.66 6.10
N PRO A 39 3.60 -16.65 5.90
CA PRO A 39 4.60 -16.59 4.84
C PRO A 39 3.89 -16.37 3.50
N GLY A 40 4.35 -15.39 2.69
CA GLY A 40 3.66 -15.08 1.43
C GLY A 40 4.03 -13.73 0.86
N SER A 41 3.05 -13.07 0.27
CA SER A 41 3.20 -11.76 -0.38
C SER A 41 1.90 -10.94 -0.24
N GLY A 42 1.89 -9.67 -0.68
CA GLY A 42 0.65 -8.90 -0.79
C GLY A 42 -0.40 -9.57 -1.68
N THR A 43 0.01 -10.24 -2.76
CA THR A 43 -0.90 -11.04 -3.61
C THR A 43 -1.47 -12.23 -2.83
N GLY A 44 -0.65 -12.91 -2.03
CA GLY A 44 -1.14 -13.97 -1.13
C GLY A 44 -2.08 -13.44 -0.05
N ALA A 45 -1.90 -12.19 0.39
CA ALA A 45 -2.83 -11.54 1.31
C ALA A 45 -4.20 -11.25 0.66
N TRP A 46 -4.26 -10.90 -0.64
CA TRP A 46 -5.52 -10.82 -1.39
C TRP A 46 -6.25 -12.16 -1.38
N GLU A 47 -5.54 -13.24 -1.75
CA GLU A 47 -6.10 -14.58 -1.77
C GLU A 47 -6.60 -15.00 -0.38
N SER A 48 -5.76 -14.82 0.66
CA SER A 48 -6.14 -15.08 2.05
C SER A 48 -7.42 -14.33 2.46
N CYS A 49 -7.54 -13.04 2.08
CA CYS A 49 -8.73 -12.24 2.35
C CYS A 49 -9.97 -12.82 1.66
N VAL A 50 -9.88 -13.10 0.36
CA VAL A 50 -10.99 -13.61 -0.47
C VAL A 50 -11.48 -14.96 0.03
N VAL A 51 -10.58 -15.94 0.20
CA VAL A 51 -10.99 -17.32 0.53
C VAL A 51 -11.53 -17.47 1.95
N ASN A 52 -11.22 -16.51 2.84
CA ASN A 52 -11.71 -16.53 4.22
C ASN A 52 -12.98 -15.71 4.43
N THR A 53 -13.41 -14.88 3.49
CA THR A 53 -14.58 -14.01 3.67
C THR A 53 -15.72 -14.27 2.68
N LEU A 54 -15.44 -15.01 1.60
CA LEU A 54 -16.37 -15.19 0.48
C LEU A 54 -16.56 -16.67 0.12
N SER A 55 -17.59 -16.93 -0.68
CA SER A 55 -17.94 -18.24 -1.21
C SER A 55 -18.07 -18.20 -2.73
N PRO A 56 -17.76 -19.27 -3.49
CA PRO A 56 -18.03 -19.31 -4.92
C PRO A 56 -19.47 -18.94 -5.24
N GLY A 57 -19.66 -18.03 -6.21
CA GLY A 57 -20.97 -17.46 -6.57
C GLY A 57 -21.38 -16.22 -5.78
N ASP A 58 -20.64 -15.83 -4.74
CA ASP A 58 -20.82 -14.52 -4.11
C ASP A 58 -20.46 -13.41 -5.10
N ARG A 59 -21.11 -12.24 -4.95
CA ARG A 59 -20.79 -11.04 -5.72
C ARG A 59 -20.04 -10.02 -4.87
N VAL A 60 -19.07 -9.36 -5.48
CA VAL A 60 -18.33 -8.23 -4.89
C VAL A 60 -18.35 -7.02 -5.80
N LEU A 61 -18.18 -5.83 -5.24
CA LEU A 61 -17.99 -4.58 -5.94
C LEU A 61 -16.51 -4.22 -5.90
N GLY A 62 -15.83 -4.20 -7.05
CA GLY A 62 -14.41 -3.88 -7.16
C GLY A 62 -14.16 -2.49 -7.71
N CYS A 63 -13.46 -1.62 -7.01
CA CYS A 63 -13.02 -0.32 -7.50
C CYS A 63 -11.70 -0.50 -8.27
N VAL A 64 -11.72 -0.29 -9.59
CA VAL A 64 -10.56 -0.49 -10.47
C VAL A 64 -10.07 0.86 -10.98
N ASN A 65 -9.00 1.38 -10.37
CA ASN A 65 -8.36 2.65 -10.73
C ASN A 65 -6.88 2.49 -11.10
N GLY A 66 -6.45 1.24 -11.35
CA GLY A 66 -5.10 0.90 -11.76
C GLY A 66 -4.85 -0.59 -11.87
N HIS A 67 -3.57 -0.94 -12.06
CA HIS A 67 -3.14 -2.32 -12.30
C HIS A 67 -3.37 -3.22 -11.08
N PHE A 68 -3.06 -2.74 -9.86
CA PHE A 68 -3.16 -3.58 -8.67
C PHE A 68 -4.60 -3.78 -8.21
N SER A 69 -5.45 -2.78 -8.35
CA SER A 69 -6.88 -2.90 -8.08
C SER A 69 -7.57 -3.87 -9.05
N ALA A 70 -7.18 -3.87 -10.34
CA ALA A 70 -7.63 -4.88 -11.30
C ALA A 70 -7.21 -6.30 -10.87
N ARG A 71 -5.95 -6.49 -10.45
CA ARG A 71 -5.44 -7.79 -9.99
C ARG A 71 -6.10 -8.29 -8.71
N PHE A 72 -6.48 -7.41 -7.79
CA PHE A 72 -7.26 -7.82 -6.62
C PHE A 72 -8.62 -8.38 -7.03
N CYS A 73 -9.29 -7.71 -7.99
CA CYS A 73 -10.52 -8.22 -8.60
C CYS A 73 -10.31 -9.57 -9.31
N ASP A 74 -9.22 -9.72 -10.06
CA ASP A 74 -8.91 -10.97 -10.77
C ASP A 74 -8.65 -12.12 -9.77
N THR A 75 -8.02 -11.83 -8.62
CA THR A 75 -7.86 -12.81 -7.54
C THR A 75 -9.23 -13.30 -7.03
N ALA A 76 -10.18 -12.41 -6.81
CA ALA A 76 -11.53 -12.80 -6.42
C ALA A 76 -12.21 -13.66 -7.51
N SER A 77 -12.10 -13.25 -8.78
CA SER A 77 -12.65 -14.00 -9.91
C SER A 77 -12.06 -15.40 -10.03
N ALA A 78 -10.76 -15.59 -9.77
CA ALA A 78 -10.09 -16.88 -9.79
C ALA A 78 -10.65 -17.90 -8.78
N HIS A 79 -11.29 -17.39 -7.69
CA HIS A 79 -11.97 -18.20 -6.68
C HIS A 79 -13.48 -18.33 -6.91
N GLY A 80 -13.97 -18.02 -8.12
CA GLY A 80 -15.37 -18.17 -8.49
C GLY A 80 -16.28 -17.07 -7.94
N ILE A 81 -15.72 -15.93 -7.55
CA ILE A 81 -16.47 -14.76 -7.09
C ILE A 81 -16.88 -13.92 -8.30
N GLU A 82 -18.14 -13.49 -8.35
CA GLU A 82 -18.67 -12.57 -9.37
C GLU A 82 -18.22 -11.15 -9.04
N VAL A 83 -17.35 -10.55 -9.86
CA VAL A 83 -16.84 -9.20 -9.63
C VAL A 83 -17.57 -8.19 -10.50
N GLN A 84 -18.34 -7.29 -9.87
CA GLN A 84 -18.88 -6.10 -10.51
C GLN A 84 -17.84 -4.98 -10.39
N LYS A 85 -17.32 -4.48 -11.52
CA LYS A 85 -16.25 -3.47 -11.53
C LYS A 85 -16.80 -2.06 -11.64
N ILE A 86 -16.28 -1.14 -10.83
CA ILE A 86 -16.33 0.31 -11.05
C ILE A 86 -15.00 0.69 -11.68
N GLU A 87 -14.97 0.86 -13.00
CA GLU A 87 -13.77 1.23 -13.73
C GLU A 87 -13.57 2.76 -13.68
N VAL A 88 -12.37 3.17 -13.28
CA VAL A 88 -11.98 4.57 -13.13
C VAL A 88 -10.76 4.82 -14.01
N PRO A 89 -10.69 5.92 -14.74
CA PRO A 89 -9.51 6.26 -15.51
C PRO A 89 -8.26 6.33 -14.65
N TYR A 90 -7.14 5.78 -15.13
CA TYR A 90 -5.86 5.86 -14.44
C TYR A 90 -5.51 7.31 -14.08
N GLY A 91 -5.05 7.51 -12.86
CA GLY A 91 -4.76 8.84 -12.30
C GLY A 91 -5.93 9.48 -11.51
N ALA A 92 -7.07 8.79 -11.35
CA ALA A 92 -8.16 9.23 -10.49
C ALA A 92 -8.42 8.22 -9.35
N ALA A 93 -8.92 8.70 -8.22
CA ALA A 93 -9.28 7.87 -7.07
C ALA A 93 -10.61 7.12 -7.28
N ALA A 94 -10.85 6.08 -6.48
CA ALA A 94 -12.13 5.38 -6.50
C ALA A 94 -13.27 6.29 -6.00
N PRO A 95 -14.37 6.44 -6.79
CA PRO A 95 -15.44 7.40 -6.50
C PRO A 95 -16.41 6.84 -5.45
N ALA A 96 -16.45 7.41 -4.25
CA ALA A 96 -17.33 6.98 -3.17
C ALA A 96 -18.83 7.09 -3.55
N ASP A 97 -19.21 8.11 -4.29
CA ASP A 97 -20.61 8.31 -4.69
C ASP A 97 -21.09 7.20 -5.64
N THR A 98 -20.23 6.76 -6.57
CA THR A 98 -20.55 5.61 -7.44
C THR A 98 -20.65 4.31 -6.64
N VAL A 99 -19.81 4.12 -5.61
CA VAL A 99 -19.94 2.98 -4.69
C VAL A 99 -21.30 3.00 -4.00
N GLU A 100 -21.72 4.16 -3.48
CA GLU A 100 -23.05 4.32 -2.86
C GLU A 100 -24.18 3.99 -3.83
N GLU A 101 -24.14 4.53 -5.06
CA GLU A 101 -25.13 4.26 -6.09
C GLU A 101 -25.28 2.78 -6.42
N GLN A 102 -24.15 2.08 -6.62
CA GLN A 102 -24.14 0.64 -6.91
C GLN A 102 -24.71 -0.18 -5.75
N LEU A 103 -24.35 0.15 -4.51
CA LEU A 103 -24.86 -0.52 -3.33
C LEU A 103 -26.36 -0.23 -3.08
N ARG A 104 -26.83 0.99 -3.35
CA ARG A 104 -28.26 1.33 -3.29
C ARG A 104 -29.07 0.60 -4.37
N ALA A 105 -28.47 0.33 -5.53
CA ALA A 105 -29.08 -0.42 -6.62
C ALA A 105 -29.20 -1.92 -6.30
N ASP A 106 -28.34 -2.48 -5.45
CA ASP A 106 -28.36 -3.89 -5.02
C ASP A 106 -29.46 -4.16 -3.98
N LYS A 107 -30.72 -4.08 -4.40
CA LYS A 107 -31.90 -4.28 -3.53
C LYS A 107 -31.92 -5.65 -2.83
N ASN A 108 -31.34 -6.65 -3.45
CA ASN A 108 -31.29 -8.03 -2.92
C ASN A 108 -30.06 -8.29 -2.03
N ARG A 109 -29.22 -7.29 -1.80
CA ARG A 109 -27.99 -7.38 -0.99
C ARG A 109 -27.10 -8.56 -1.37
N ARG A 110 -26.91 -8.73 -2.67
CA ARG A 110 -26.06 -9.80 -3.23
C ARG A 110 -24.57 -9.47 -3.13
N ILE A 111 -24.23 -8.18 -3.11
CA ILE A 111 -22.85 -7.72 -2.96
C ILE A 111 -22.39 -8.01 -1.52
N LYS A 112 -21.39 -8.90 -1.37
CA LYS A 112 -20.85 -9.32 -0.06
C LYS A 112 -19.72 -8.46 0.42
N ALA A 113 -18.96 -7.85 -0.50
CA ALA A 113 -17.84 -7.00 -0.16
C ALA A 113 -17.59 -5.91 -1.19
N VAL A 114 -16.94 -4.83 -0.75
CA VAL A 114 -16.32 -3.80 -1.59
C VAL A 114 -14.81 -4.00 -1.52
N LEU A 115 -14.16 -4.19 -2.68
CA LEU A 115 -12.71 -4.32 -2.83
C LEU A 115 -12.14 -2.97 -3.26
N VAL A 116 -11.22 -2.42 -2.49
CA VAL A 116 -10.62 -1.11 -2.79
C VAL A 116 -9.15 -1.05 -2.34
N LEU A 117 -8.33 -0.30 -3.08
CA LEU A 117 -6.98 0.02 -2.68
C LEU A 117 -6.95 1.40 -2.00
N HIS A 118 -6.29 1.52 -0.84
CA HIS A 118 -6.03 2.80 -0.22
C HIS A 118 -5.02 3.61 -1.04
N ASN A 119 -3.98 2.96 -1.58
CA ASN A 119 -3.00 3.57 -2.47
C ASN A 119 -2.76 2.69 -3.69
N GLU A 120 -3.15 3.15 -4.87
CA GLU A 120 -2.89 2.44 -6.13
C GLU A 120 -1.46 2.76 -6.61
N THR A 121 -0.56 1.82 -6.41
CA THR A 121 0.88 1.99 -6.67
C THR A 121 1.19 2.18 -8.16
N SER A 122 0.36 1.66 -9.06
CA SER A 122 0.60 1.80 -10.50
C SER A 122 0.32 3.21 -11.02
N THR A 123 -0.50 3.97 -10.34
CA THR A 123 -0.93 5.31 -10.75
C THR A 123 -0.48 6.43 -9.82
N GLY A 124 -0.05 6.09 -8.59
CA GLY A 124 0.33 7.08 -7.57
C GLY A 124 -0.87 7.87 -7.03
N VAL A 125 -2.01 7.19 -6.83
CA VAL A 125 -3.26 7.82 -6.38
C VAL A 125 -3.76 7.17 -5.10
N VAL A 126 -4.21 8.00 -4.16
CA VAL A 126 -4.82 7.60 -2.88
C VAL A 126 -6.35 7.71 -2.98
N THR A 127 -7.04 6.72 -2.46
CA THR A 127 -8.51 6.71 -2.29
C THR A 127 -8.88 7.04 -0.85
N ASP A 128 -9.84 7.92 -0.63
CA ASP A 128 -10.41 8.20 0.70
C ASP A 128 -11.26 7.02 1.18
N ILE A 129 -10.64 6.14 1.99
CA ILE A 129 -11.30 4.95 2.55
C ILE A 129 -12.43 5.33 3.51
N ALA A 130 -12.29 6.44 4.24
CA ALA A 130 -13.36 6.92 5.10
C ALA A 130 -14.60 7.32 4.28
N ALA A 131 -14.41 7.95 3.11
CA ALA A 131 -15.51 8.25 2.19
C ALA A 131 -16.18 7.00 1.64
N ILE A 132 -15.40 5.96 1.28
CA ILE A 132 -15.94 4.65 0.87
C ILE A 132 -16.76 4.03 2.00
N ARG A 133 -16.26 4.06 3.25
CA ARG A 133 -17.03 3.56 4.40
C ARG A 133 -18.35 4.32 4.55
N ARG A 134 -18.30 5.65 4.53
CA ARG A 134 -19.53 6.48 4.60
C ARG A 134 -20.52 6.16 3.46
N ALA A 135 -20.05 5.86 2.26
CA ALA A 135 -20.89 5.46 1.12
C ALA A 135 -21.62 4.13 1.39
N ILE A 136 -20.92 3.13 1.95
CA ILE A 136 -21.53 1.85 2.36
C ILE A 136 -22.61 2.08 3.45
N ASP A 137 -22.31 2.95 4.43
CA ASP A 137 -23.25 3.28 5.51
C ASP A 137 -24.48 4.03 5.02
N ARG A 138 -24.31 5.05 4.15
CA ARG A 138 -25.43 5.78 3.55
C ARG A 138 -26.32 4.91 2.66
N ALA A 139 -25.71 3.89 2.01
CA ALA A 139 -26.48 2.87 1.30
C ALA A 139 -27.19 1.89 2.25
N ASN A 140 -26.94 1.94 3.56
CA ASN A 140 -27.39 0.97 4.56
C ASN A 140 -27.14 -0.48 4.10
N HIS A 141 -25.90 -0.74 3.59
CA HIS A 141 -25.57 -2.00 2.94
C HIS A 141 -24.64 -2.85 3.84
N PRO A 142 -24.88 -4.19 3.97
CA PRO A 142 -24.10 -5.05 4.86
C PRO A 142 -22.73 -5.47 4.30
N ALA A 143 -22.34 -5.05 3.11
CA ALA A 143 -21.09 -5.43 2.47
C ALA A 143 -19.88 -5.18 3.38
N LEU A 144 -18.94 -6.11 3.37
CA LEU A 144 -17.65 -5.94 4.01
C LEU A 144 -16.81 -4.92 3.24
N LEU A 145 -15.95 -4.18 3.93
CA LEU A 145 -14.95 -3.30 3.34
C LEU A 145 -13.58 -3.97 3.40
N LEU A 146 -13.08 -4.42 2.24
CA LEU A 146 -11.81 -5.13 2.09
C LEU A 146 -10.80 -4.19 1.41
N VAL A 147 -9.75 -3.80 2.14
CA VAL A 147 -8.83 -2.72 1.75
C VAL A 147 -7.42 -3.25 1.57
N ASP A 148 -6.83 -3.03 0.40
CA ASP A 148 -5.41 -3.18 0.20
C ASP A 148 -4.68 -1.93 0.71
N VAL A 149 -3.78 -2.11 1.67
CA VAL A 149 -2.90 -1.07 2.21
C VAL A 149 -1.42 -1.41 2.00
N VAL A 150 -1.11 -2.25 1.00
CA VAL A 150 0.27 -2.73 0.73
C VAL A 150 1.25 -1.57 0.60
N SER A 151 0.89 -0.53 -0.13
CA SER A 151 1.79 0.61 -0.37
C SER A 151 1.44 1.88 0.40
N SER A 152 0.51 1.81 1.34
CA SER A 152 0.11 2.93 2.19
C SER A 152 0.38 2.72 3.67
N LEU A 153 0.27 1.49 4.19
CA LEU A 153 0.46 1.22 5.62
C LEU A 153 1.84 1.67 6.07
N ALA A 154 1.92 2.27 7.26
CA ALA A 154 3.14 2.88 7.83
C ALA A 154 3.78 3.97 6.94
N SER A 155 3.03 4.59 6.04
CA SER A 155 3.51 5.70 5.19
C SER A 155 2.43 6.78 4.97
N ILE A 156 1.17 6.37 4.90
CA ILE A 156 -0.01 7.24 4.81
C ILE A 156 -0.90 6.92 6.00
N ASP A 157 -1.56 7.92 6.58
CA ASP A 157 -2.49 7.72 7.69
C ASP A 157 -3.59 6.71 7.31
N PHE A 158 -3.67 5.63 8.06
CA PHE A 158 -4.68 4.58 7.89
C PHE A 158 -5.27 4.23 9.26
N ARG A 159 -6.60 4.12 9.36
CA ARG A 159 -7.32 4.00 10.62
C ARG A 159 -8.33 2.87 10.56
N PHE A 160 -7.89 1.65 10.86
CA PHE A 160 -8.70 0.44 10.73
C PHE A 160 -10.03 0.52 11.49
N ASP A 161 -9.98 0.76 12.82
CA ASP A 161 -11.18 0.78 13.67
C ASP A 161 -12.07 2.00 13.36
N GLU A 162 -11.48 3.20 13.24
CA GLU A 162 -12.21 4.44 13.00
C GLU A 162 -12.98 4.40 11.65
N TRP A 163 -12.36 3.84 10.62
CA TRP A 163 -12.99 3.71 9.30
C TRP A 163 -13.77 2.40 9.14
N GLN A 164 -13.93 1.64 10.22
CA GLN A 164 -14.68 0.37 10.23
C GLN A 164 -14.33 -0.54 9.05
N VAL A 165 -13.04 -0.69 8.80
CA VAL A 165 -12.53 -1.60 7.77
C VAL A 165 -12.70 -3.04 8.26
N ASP A 166 -13.13 -3.94 7.38
CA ASP A 166 -13.35 -5.34 7.76
C ASP A 166 -12.10 -6.21 7.59
N VAL A 167 -11.37 -6.00 6.49
CA VAL A 167 -10.03 -6.57 6.30
C VAL A 167 -9.13 -5.50 5.68
N ALA A 168 -7.98 -5.25 6.31
CA ALA A 168 -6.89 -4.52 5.71
C ALA A 168 -5.72 -5.46 5.51
N LEU A 169 -5.09 -5.42 4.34
CA LEU A 169 -4.04 -6.36 3.98
C LEU A 169 -2.79 -5.66 3.43
N THR A 170 -1.61 -6.20 3.77
CA THR A 170 -0.32 -5.65 3.36
C THR A 170 0.75 -6.73 3.19
N GLY A 171 1.91 -6.28 2.73
CA GLY A 171 3.17 -7.02 2.73
C GLY A 171 4.27 -6.21 3.43
N PRO A 172 5.38 -6.83 3.84
CA PRO A 172 6.38 -6.18 4.68
C PRO A 172 7.34 -5.25 3.90
N GLN A 173 7.42 -5.37 2.57
CA GLN A 173 8.44 -4.75 1.71
C GLN A 173 8.12 -3.31 1.28
N LYS A 174 7.23 -2.63 1.96
CA LYS A 174 6.82 -1.25 1.69
C LYS A 174 7.08 -0.39 2.94
N GLY A 175 6.07 0.27 3.48
CA GLY A 175 6.23 1.11 4.67
C GLY A 175 6.77 0.38 5.91
N LEU A 176 6.67 -0.95 5.97
CA LEU A 176 7.27 -1.76 7.02
C LEU A 176 8.77 -2.05 6.79
N MET A 177 9.40 -1.56 5.73
CA MET A 177 10.87 -1.50 5.51
C MET A 177 11.59 -2.85 5.57
N LEU A 178 10.95 -3.95 5.20
CA LEU A 178 11.50 -5.30 5.23
C LEU A 178 11.62 -5.89 3.82
N PRO A 179 12.39 -6.96 3.63
CA PRO A 179 12.30 -7.78 2.43
C PRO A 179 10.90 -8.39 2.26
N PRO A 180 10.45 -8.69 1.01
CA PRO A 180 9.21 -9.41 0.77
C PRO A 180 9.25 -10.81 1.38
N GLY A 181 8.09 -11.41 1.69
CA GLY A 181 8.02 -12.78 2.19
C GLY A 181 6.93 -13.01 3.24
N MET A 182 6.07 -12.03 3.51
CA MET A 182 4.91 -12.18 4.40
C MET A 182 3.64 -11.59 3.79
N ALA A 183 2.51 -12.20 4.11
CA ALA A 183 1.16 -11.68 3.99
C ALA A 183 0.67 -11.29 5.39
N ILE A 184 0.27 -10.03 5.58
CA ILE A 184 -0.12 -9.45 6.87
C ILE A 184 -1.52 -8.89 6.72
N LEU A 185 -2.46 -9.31 7.58
CA LEU A 185 -3.83 -8.83 7.55
C LEU A 185 -4.27 -8.37 8.95
N ALA A 186 -5.02 -7.28 9.00
CA ALA A 186 -5.86 -6.93 10.14
C ALA A 186 -7.31 -7.30 9.79
N VAL A 187 -8.00 -7.99 10.71
CA VAL A 187 -9.32 -8.61 10.45
C VAL A 187 -10.29 -8.23 11.56
N SER A 188 -11.46 -7.69 11.18
CA SER A 188 -12.53 -7.31 12.10
C SER A 188 -13.35 -8.51 12.58
N GLU A 189 -14.12 -8.32 13.67
CA GLU A 189 -15.08 -9.33 14.13
C GLU A 189 -16.13 -9.67 13.04
N ARG A 190 -16.55 -8.68 12.24
CA ARG A 190 -17.49 -8.91 11.12
C ARG A 190 -16.89 -9.84 10.07
N ALA A 191 -15.61 -9.64 9.72
CA ALA A 191 -14.91 -10.52 8.78
C ALA A 191 -14.67 -11.92 9.39
N LEU A 192 -14.40 -12.04 10.70
CA LEU A 192 -14.33 -13.33 11.38
C LEU A 192 -15.68 -14.07 11.40
N LYS A 193 -16.80 -13.37 11.51
CA LYS A 193 -18.13 -13.96 11.36
C LYS A 193 -18.36 -14.45 9.91
N ALA A 194 -17.95 -13.69 8.91
CA ALA A 194 -18.02 -14.12 7.51
C ALA A 194 -17.15 -15.37 7.27
N ASN A 195 -15.97 -15.46 7.89
CA ASN A 195 -15.09 -16.63 7.80
C ASN A 195 -15.79 -17.94 8.20
N GLN A 196 -16.69 -17.93 9.19
CA GLN A 196 -17.41 -19.12 9.63
C GLN A 196 -18.34 -19.70 8.57
N SER A 197 -18.80 -18.88 7.63
CA SER A 197 -19.72 -19.27 6.55
C SER A 197 -19.06 -19.32 5.17
N ALA A 198 -17.83 -18.84 5.00
CA ALA A 198 -17.09 -18.82 3.75
C ALA A 198 -16.77 -20.25 3.27
N LYS A 199 -17.01 -20.52 1.96
CA LYS A 199 -16.91 -21.86 1.37
C LYS A 199 -15.82 -21.97 0.30
N CYS A 200 -15.03 -20.92 0.04
CA CYS A 200 -13.86 -21.08 -0.82
C CYS A 200 -12.91 -22.12 -0.23
N ALA A 201 -12.40 -23.01 -1.07
CA ALA A 201 -11.42 -24.01 -0.66
C ALA A 201 -10.14 -23.33 -0.15
N ARG A 202 -9.70 -23.68 1.05
CA ARG A 202 -8.50 -23.15 1.67
C ARG A 202 -7.90 -24.17 2.63
N TYR A 203 -6.59 -24.16 2.75
CA TYR A 203 -5.85 -24.94 3.75
C TYR A 203 -4.73 -24.06 4.32
N PHE A 204 -3.78 -23.63 3.50
CA PHE A 204 -2.66 -22.78 3.93
C PHE A 204 -3.15 -21.40 4.43
N TRP A 205 -4.14 -20.81 3.76
CA TRP A 205 -4.70 -19.51 4.10
C TRP A 205 -5.79 -19.53 5.18
N ASP A 206 -6.15 -20.69 5.72
CA ASP A 206 -7.22 -20.77 6.74
C ASP A 206 -6.82 -20.01 8.02
N TRP A 207 -7.65 -19.04 8.39
CA TRP A 207 -7.40 -18.19 9.55
C TRP A 207 -7.60 -18.92 10.87
N ALA A 208 -8.50 -19.88 10.95
CA ALA A 208 -8.86 -20.55 12.21
C ALA A 208 -7.65 -21.23 12.88
N PRO A 209 -6.85 -22.08 12.23
CA PRO A 209 -5.67 -22.66 12.86
C PRO A 209 -4.57 -21.64 13.18
N VAL A 210 -4.45 -20.56 12.39
CA VAL A 210 -3.48 -19.47 12.66
C VAL A 210 -3.85 -18.77 13.98
N LEU A 211 -5.10 -18.37 14.13
CA LEU A 211 -5.60 -17.68 15.33
C LEU A 211 -5.50 -18.58 16.59
N GLU A 212 -5.87 -19.85 16.48
CA GLU A 212 -5.75 -20.81 17.59
C GLU A 212 -4.30 -20.95 18.07
N ARG A 213 -3.34 -21.06 17.13
CA ARG A 213 -1.94 -21.22 17.47
C ARG A 213 -1.29 -19.92 17.94
N ASN A 214 -1.58 -18.80 17.29
CA ASN A 214 -1.05 -17.49 17.70
C ASN A 214 -1.47 -17.12 19.13
N ALA A 215 -2.66 -17.54 19.59
CA ALA A 215 -3.09 -17.36 20.97
C ALA A 215 -2.15 -18.05 22.00
N ARG A 216 -1.42 -19.09 21.58
CA ARG A 216 -0.40 -19.81 22.37
C ARG A 216 1.03 -19.37 22.07
N GLY A 217 1.22 -18.37 21.18
CA GLY A 217 2.55 -17.93 20.72
C GLY A 217 3.20 -18.87 19.70
N GLU A 218 2.40 -19.64 18.98
CA GLU A 218 2.84 -20.64 18.00
C GLU A 218 2.28 -20.37 16.60
N PHE A 219 2.78 -21.08 15.58
CA PHE A 219 2.20 -21.16 14.25
C PHE A 219 1.73 -22.57 13.92
N PRO A 220 0.73 -22.77 13.03
CA PRO A 220 0.30 -24.08 12.58
C PRO A 220 1.33 -24.77 11.66
N TYR A 221 2.31 -24.02 11.15
CA TYR A 221 3.41 -24.45 10.28
C TYR A 221 4.67 -23.64 10.62
N THR A 222 5.80 -23.97 9.98
CA THR A 222 7.06 -23.23 10.22
C THR A 222 6.93 -21.77 9.74
N PRO A 223 7.07 -20.78 10.62
CA PRO A 223 6.95 -19.37 10.26
C PRO A 223 8.24 -18.84 9.61
N ALA A 224 8.13 -17.67 8.98
CA ALA A 224 9.27 -16.91 8.47
C ALA A 224 10.03 -16.20 9.63
N THR A 225 10.66 -16.96 10.52
CA THR A 225 11.24 -16.47 11.78
C THR A 225 12.18 -15.28 11.59
N ALA A 226 13.03 -15.30 10.57
CA ALA A 226 13.97 -14.19 10.28
C ALA A 226 13.22 -12.90 9.92
N LEU A 227 12.10 -12.97 9.19
CA LEU A 227 11.27 -11.80 8.87
C LEU A 227 10.49 -11.31 10.09
N ILE A 228 10.09 -12.20 11.00
CA ILE A 228 9.42 -11.81 12.26
C ILE A 228 10.39 -11.04 13.17
N PHE A 229 11.67 -11.42 13.23
CA PHE A 229 12.70 -10.62 13.89
C PHE A 229 12.87 -9.24 13.25
N GLY A 230 12.95 -9.21 11.91
CA GLY A 230 13.04 -7.94 11.20
C GLY A 230 11.80 -7.06 11.41
N LEU A 231 10.61 -7.68 11.51
CA LEU A 231 9.37 -6.95 11.76
C LEU A 231 9.34 -6.32 13.16
N LYS A 232 9.87 -7.01 14.18
CA LYS A 232 10.06 -6.42 15.52
C LYS A 232 10.90 -5.14 15.45
N GLU A 233 12.03 -5.18 14.73
CA GLU A 233 12.90 -4.01 14.56
C GLU A 233 12.22 -2.88 13.80
N SER A 234 11.56 -3.20 12.69
CA SER A 234 10.79 -2.23 11.90
C SER A 234 9.71 -1.53 12.74
N LEU A 235 8.99 -2.29 13.56
CA LEU A 235 7.96 -1.74 14.44
C LEU A 235 8.55 -0.83 15.52
N ALA A 236 9.71 -1.20 16.09
CA ALA A 236 10.44 -0.35 17.04
C ALA A 236 10.89 0.97 16.41
N MET A 237 11.41 0.95 15.17
CA MET A 237 11.76 2.18 14.42
C MET A 237 10.54 3.08 14.18
N LEU A 238 9.39 2.51 13.83
CA LEU A 238 8.15 3.26 13.63
C LEU A 238 7.60 3.86 14.93
N GLU A 239 7.74 3.14 16.03
CA GLU A 239 7.36 3.61 17.37
C GLU A 239 8.28 4.75 17.84
N GLU A 240 9.61 4.61 17.66
CA GLU A 240 10.61 5.63 18.01
C GLU A 240 10.36 6.94 17.25
N GLU A 241 10.12 6.89 15.93
CA GLU A 241 9.79 8.07 15.13
C GLU A 241 8.39 8.60 15.48
N GLY A 242 7.45 7.73 15.80
CA GLY A 242 6.03 8.00 15.97
C GLY A 242 5.27 8.11 14.64
N LEU A 243 4.17 7.37 14.49
CA LEU A 243 3.43 7.29 13.21
C LEU A 243 3.04 8.64 12.62
N SER A 244 2.69 9.63 13.46
CA SER A 244 2.36 10.98 12.98
C SER A 244 3.54 11.68 12.31
N ASN A 245 4.76 11.49 12.83
CA ASN A 245 5.97 12.01 12.26
C ASN A 245 6.35 11.25 10.98
N VAL A 246 6.17 9.93 10.98
CA VAL A 246 6.35 9.09 9.78
C VAL A 246 5.45 9.60 8.63
N PHE A 247 4.16 9.86 8.88
CA PHE A 247 3.24 10.38 7.85
C PHE A 247 3.63 11.79 7.39
N SER A 248 4.03 12.66 8.32
CA SER A 248 4.49 14.01 8.01
C SER A 248 5.75 14.00 7.14
N ARG A 249 6.72 13.13 7.45
CA ARG A 249 7.93 12.93 6.66
C ARG A 249 7.59 12.48 5.24
N HIS A 250 6.74 11.44 5.09
CA HIS A 250 6.33 10.96 3.77
C HIS A 250 5.60 12.04 2.96
N THR A 251 4.71 12.81 3.60
CA THR A 251 4.02 13.92 2.94
C THR A 251 4.99 14.98 2.45
N ARG A 252 5.98 15.34 3.27
CA ARG A 252 7.00 16.34 2.96
C ARG A 252 7.91 15.88 1.82
N LEU A 253 8.42 14.65 1.86
CA LEU A 253 9.26 14.08 0.79
C LEU A 253 8.48 13.95 -0.53
N ALA A 254 7.24 13.50 -0.48
CA ALA A 254 6.36 13.40 -1.63
C ALA A 254 6.12 14.76 -2.29
N GLU A 255 5.86 15.78 -1.51
CA GLU A 255 5.63 17.15 -2.05
C GLU A 255 6.92 17.72 -2.64
N ALA A 256 8.09 17.51 -2.03
CA ALA A 256 9.37 17.88 -2.62
C ALA A 256 9.58 17.20 -3.97
N CYS A 257 9.30 15.90 -4.09
CA CYS A 257 9.37 15.14 -5.32
C CYS A 257 8.41 15.70 -6.40
N ARG A 258 7.16 15.96 -6.05
CA ARG A 258 6.16 16.53 -6.98
C ARG A 258 6.56 17.90 -7.48
N ARG A 259 7.12 18.77 -6.63
CA ARG A 259 7.64 20.10 -7.01
C ARG A 259 8.83 19.97 -7.95
N ALA A 260 9.75 19.06 -7.68
CA ALA A 260 10.87 18.76 -8.58
C ALA A 260 10.39 18.35 -9.96
N VAL A 261 9.48 17.39 -10.05
CA VAL A 261 8.91 16.90 -11.31
C VAL A 261 8.24 18.04 -12.11
N LYS A 262 7.45 18.89 -11.43
CA LYS A 262 6.83 20.05 -12.08
C LYS A 262 7.84 21.08 -12.56
N ALA A 263 8.90 21.35 -11.79
CA ALA A 263 9.97 22.28 -12.17
C ALA A 263 10.82 21.77 -13.33
N MET A 264 10.94 20.43 -13.48
CA MET A 264 11.52 19.81 -14.68
C MET A 264 10.64 19.95 -15.95
N GLY A 265 9.42 20.51 -15.82
CA GLY A 265 8.46 20.63 -16.92
C GLY A 265 7.68 19.34 -17.19
N LEU A 266 7.75 18.35 -16.31
CA LEU A 266 7.07 17.07 -16.47
C LEU A 266 5.68 17.07 -15.83
N LYS A 267 4.81 16.15 -16.28
CA LYS A 267 3.45 16.01 -15.80
C LYS A 267 3.33 14.82 -14.85
N LEU A 268 2.52 14.99 -13.80
CA LEU A 268 2.10 13.89 -12.93
C LEU A 268 0.97 13.10 -13.60
N LEU A 269 0.89 11.80 -13.32
CA LEU A 269 -0.24 10.97 -13.77
C LEU A 269 -1.50 11.26 -12.96
N ALA A 270 -1.36 11.54 -11.64
CA ALA A 270 -2.48 11.90 -10.79
C ALA A 270 -3.18 13.16 -11.30
N LYS A 271 -4.50 13.06 -11.57
CA LYS A 271 -5.32 14.14 -12.12
C LYS A 271 -5.66 15.20 -11.09
N ASN A 272 -5.88 14.76 -9.84
CA ASN A 272 -6.12 15.63 -8.69
C ASN A 272 -4.90 15.58 -7.77
N ILE A 273 -4.32 16.72 -7.45
CA ILE A 273 -3.14 16.82 -6.60
C ILE A 273 -3.43 16.34 -5.16
N GLU A 274 -4.65 16.56 -4.68
CA GLU A 274 -5.12 16.14 -3.35
C GLU A 274 -5.16 14.61 -3.20
N GLU A 275 -5.32 13.89 -4.33
CA GLU A 275 -5.35 12.44 -4.40
C GLU A 275 -3.95 11.84 -4.65
N SER A 276 -2.91 12.68 -4.78
CA SER A 276 -1.55 12.19 -5.07
C SER A 276 -0.98 11.38 -3.90
N SER A 277 -0.36 10.26 -4.24
CA SER A 277 0.30 9.38 -3.27
C SER A 277 1.45 10.06 -2.53
N ASN A 278 1.57 9.76 -1.23
CA ASN A 278 2.73 10.14 -0.42
C ASN A 278 3.82 9.07 -0.37
N THR A 279 3.68 7.99 -1.17
CA THR A 279 4.67 6.89 -1.20
C THR A 279 5.42 6.76 -2.52
N LEU A 280 4.85 7.31 -3.58
CA LEU A 280 5.47 7.36 -4.90
C LEU A 280 4.90 8.51 -5.72
N THR A 281 5.68 8.94 -6.71
CA THR A 281 5.26 9.92 -7.71
C THR A 281 5.30 9.26 -9.09
N ALA A 282 4.13 9.15 -9.75
CA ALA A 282 4.02 8.65 -11.13
C ALA A 282 4.16 9.82 -12.11
N VAL A 283 5.16 9.73 -12.98
CA VAL A 283 5.59 10.80 -13.89
C VAL A 283 5.31 10.39 -15.33
N CYS A 284 4.57 11.21 -16.06
CA CYS A 284 4.33 10.99 -17.49
C CYS A 284 5.59 11.29 -18.30
N MET A 285 5.99 10.36 -19.17
CA MET A 285 7.03 10.63 -20.16
C MET A 285 6.52 11.67 -21.16
N PRO A 286 7.40 12.58 -21.62
CA PRO A 286 7.06 13.46 -22.73
C PRO A 286 6.75 12.67 -24.00
N ASP A 287 5.94 13.27 -24.90
CA ASP A 287 5.60 12.67 -26.19
C ASP A 287 6.85 12.33 -27.00
N GLY A 288 6.86 11.17 -27.63
CA GLY A 288 7.96 10.66 -28.42
C GLY A 288 9.03 9.86 -27.63
N PHE A 289 8.91 9.77 -26.30
CA PHE A 289 9.82 8.99 -25.47
C PHE A 289 9.12 7.78 -24.83
N ASP A 290 9.77 6.62 -24.91
CA ASP A 290 9.32 5.39 -24.25
C ASP A 290 9.89 5.26 -22.85
N SER A 291 9.04 5.07 -21.82
CA SER A 291 9.50 4.98 -20.44
C SER A 291 10.28 3.70 -20.13
N ASP A 292 10.00 2.58 -20.81
CA ASP A 292 10.72 1.33 -20.56
C ASP A 292 12.16 1.44 -21.08
N ALA A 293 12.35 2.11 -22.24
CA ALA A 293 13.68 2.44 -22.77
C ALA A 293 14.44 3.43 -21.86
N TYR A 294 13.74 4.45 -21.33
CA TYR A 294 14.31 5.38 -20.35
C TYR A 294 14.76 4.65 -19.07
N LEU A 295 13.94 3.79 -18.50
CA LEU A 295 14.29 3.02 -17.29
C LEU A 295 15.54 2.17 -17.49
N ALA A 296 15.64 1.50 -18.65
CA ALA A 296 16.83 0.74 -19.02
C ALA A 296 18.07 1.64 -19.16
N HIS A 297 17.91 2.87 -19.67
CA HIS A 297 18.98 3.87 -19.74
C HIS A 297 19.41 4.33 -18.33
N ALA A 298 18.47 4.71 -17.47
CA ALA A 298 18.74 5.16 -16.09
C ALA A 298 19.50 4.10 -15.30
N GLN A 299 19.08 2.83 -15.42
CA GLN A 299 19.73 1.70 -14.76
C GLN A 299 21.16 1.48 -15.25
N ARG A 300 21.41 1.59 -16.57
CA ARG A 300 22.77 1.41 -17.12
C ARG A 300 23.70 2.57 -16.80
N THR A 301 23.18 3.79 -16.74
CA THR A 301 23.98 5.02 -16.63
C THR A 301 24.38 5.33 -15.21
N LEU A 302 23.45 5.21 -14.26
CA LEU A 302 23.65 5.58 -12.86
C LEU A 302 23.22 4.50 -11.87
N GLU A 303 22.92 3.27 -12.33
CA GLU A 303 22.32 2.22 -11.48
C GLU A 303 21.06 2.72 -10.73
N LEU A 304 20.32 3.66 -11.33
CA LEU A 304 19.15 4.30 -10.74
C LEU A 304 17.90 3.43 -10.93
N PRO A 305 17.40 2.76 -9.89
CA PRO A 305 16.20 1.92 -9.99
C PRO A 305 14.95 2.79 -9.88
N LEU A 306 14.18 2.89 -10.97
CA LEU A 306 12.89 3.56 -11.03
C LEU A 306 11.78 2.54 -11.33
N GLY A 307 10.56 2.83 -10.89
CA GLY A 307 9.42 1.94 -11.14
C GLY A 307 8.89 2.06 -12.57
N PRO A 308 8.58 0.95 -13.29
CA PRO A 308 7.96 1.00 -14.62
C PRO A 308 6.48 1.36 -14.57
N GLY A 309 5.92 1.84 -15.67
CA GLY A 309 4.48 1.88 -15.90
C GLY A 309 3.90 0.46 -15.95
N LEU A 310 2.66 0.28 -15.47
CA LEU A 310 1.96 -1.00 -15.44
C LEU A 310 0.58 -0.88 -16.10
N GLY A 311 0.09 -1.98 -16.69
CA GLY A 311 -1.20 -2.00 -17.36
C GLY A 311 -1.26 -0.97 -18.51
N GLU A 312 -2.26 -0.12 -18.52
CA GLU A 312 -2.51 0.87 -19.59
C GLU A 312 -1.45 1.95 -19.73
N VAL A 313 -0.62 2.16 -18.69
CA VAL A 313 0.43 3.19 -18.68
C VAL A 313 1.84 2.60 -18.88
N LYS A 314 1.95 1.34 -19.26
CA LYS A 314 3.22 0.72 -19.65
C LYS A 314 3.84 1.47 -20.82
N GLY A 315 5.14 1.75 -20.76
CA GLY A 315 5.87 2.53 -21.75
C GLY A 315 5.57 4.03 -21.77
N LYS A 316 4.62 4.51 -20.91
CA LYS A 316 4.15 5.90 -20.91
C LYS A 316 4.56 6.69 -19.67
N ILE A 317 4.85 6.01 -18.56
CA ILE A 317 5.21 6.63 -17.28
C ILE A 317 6.39 5.92 -16.64
N PHE A 318 7.07 6.62 -15.75
CA PHE A 318 7.95 6.01 -14.74
C PHE A 318 7.52 6.45 -13.34
N ARG A 319 8.00 5.76 -12.31
CA ARG A 319 7.62 6.06 -10.93
C ARG A 319 8.85 6.26 -10.06
N ILE A 320 8.81 7.32 -9.27
CA ILE A 320 9.82 7.63 -8.24
C ILE A 320 9.23 7.20 -6.91
N GLY A 321 9.81 6.19 -6.26
CA GLY A 321 9.42 5.74 -4.92
C GLY A 321 10.06 6.61 -3.85
N HIS A 322 9.26 6.97 -2.83
CA HIS A 322 9.75 7.76 -1.69
C HIS A 322 9.07 7.31 -0.39
N LEU A 323 9.11 6.00 -0.10
CA LEU A 323 8.53 5.41 1.10
C LEU A 323 9.57 4.66 1.94
N GLY A 324 9.21 4.35 3.18
CA GLY A 324 10.07 3.64 4.13
C GLY A 324 10.94 4.59 4.93
N SER A 325 12.20 4.24 5.14
CA SER A 325 13.17 5.06 5.91
C SER A 325 13.88 6.14 5.09
N LEU A 326 13.39 6.42 3.88
CA LEU A 326 13.98 7.44 2.99
C LEU A 326 14.07 8.81 3.69
N ASN A 327 15.21 9.49 3.48
CA ASN A 327 15.49 10.84 3.97
C ASN A 327 15.64 11.85 2.82
N GLU A 328 15.90 13.11 3.17
CA GLU A 328 16.04 14.19 2.21
C GLU A 328 17.22 14.00 1.25
N LEU A 329 18.37 13.55 1.76
CA LEU A 329 19.58 13.39 0.94
C LEU A 329 19.41 12.28 -0.10
N GLU A 330 18.77 11.17 0.29
CA GLU A 330 18.46 10.08 -0.62
C GLU A 330 17.46 10.51 -1.70
N LEU A 331 16.44 11.30 -1.33
CA LEU A 331 15.50 11.87 -2.31
C LEU A 331 16.18 12.83 -3.26
N LEU A 332 16.99 13.78 -2.76
CA LEU A 332 17.70 14.74 -3.59
C LEU A 332 18.69 14.06 -4.53
N GLY A 333 19.41 13.04 -4.05
CA GLY A 333 20.28 12.20 -4.88
C GLY A 333 19.51 11.49 -6.02
N ALA A 334 18.35 10.92 -5.70
CA ALA A 334 17.49 10.28 -6.70
C ALA A 334 16.96 11.28 -7.73
N LEU A 335 16.53 12.48 -7.30
CA LEU A 335 16.03 13.54 -8.19
C LEU A 335 17.14 14.08 -9.10
N ALA A 336 18.35 14.28 -8.59
CA ALA A 336 19.53 14.64 -9.40
C ALA A 336 19.80 13.57 -10.45
N GLY A 337 19.74 12.29 -10.05
CA GLY A 337 19.90 11.16 -10.99
C GLY A 337 18.81 11.13 -12.08
N VAL A 338 17.55 11.44 -11.72
CA VAL A 338 16.45 11.54 -12.69
C VAL A 338 16.71 12.66 -13.71
N GLU A 339 17.10 13.87 -13.27
CA GLU A 339 17.45 14.97 -14.18
C GLU A 339 18.59 14.61 -15.14
N MET A 340 19.69 14.06 -14.60
CA MET A 340 20.87 13.67 -15.37
C MET A 340 20.52 12.60 -16.40
N THR A 341 19.76 11.57 -16.02
CA THR A 341 19.41 10.47 -16.90
C THR A 341 18.38 10.85 -17.95
N LEU A 342 17.38 11.70 -17.63
CA LEU A 342 16.45 12.25 -18.61
C LEU A 342 17.18 13.11 -19.65
N THR A 343 18.08 14.00 -19.19
CA THR A 343 18.88 14.85 -20.08
C THR A 343 19.75 14.01 -21.03
N SER A 344 20.48 13.02 -20.49
CA SER A 344 21.33 12.15 -21.32
C SER A 344 20.53 11.19 -22.21
N PHE A 345 19.26 10.93 -21.87
CA PHE A 345 18.32 10.18 -22.73
C PHE A 345 17.75 11.03 -23.87
N GLY A 346 17.99 12.35 -23.86
CA GLY A 346 17.57 13.29 -24.92
C GLY A 346 16.30 14.08 -24.60
N VAL A 347 15.76 13.97 -23.38
CA VAL A 347 14.62 14.79 -22.93
C VAL A 347 15.11 16.20 -22.60
N ALA A 348 14.57 17.20 -23.30
CA ALA A 348 14.88 18.60 -23.01
C ALA A 348 14.18 19.03 -21.70
N LEU A 349 14.98 19.40 -20.70
CA LEU A 349 14.49 19.92 -19.42
C LEU A 349 15.48 20.98 -18.85
N PRO A 350 15.01 21.88 -17.99
CA PRO A 350 15.87 22.88 -17.33
C PRO A 350 16.69 22.18 -16.24
N LEU A 351 17.91 21.75 -16.57
CA LEU A 351 18.79 21.02 -15.66
C LEU A 351 19.03 21.80 -14.34
N GLY A 352 18.88 21.15 -13.21
CA GLY A 352 18.99 21.73 -11.87
C GLY A 352 17.69 22.35 -11.35
N ALA A 353 16.68 22.58 -12.20
CA ALA A 353 15.43 23.24 -11.77
C ALA A 353 14.62 22.37 -10.80
N GLY A 354 14.55 21.07 -11.03
CA GLY A 354 13.84 20.16 -10.14
C GLY A 354 14.52 20.04 -8.79
N LEU A 355 15.85 19.88 -8.79
CA LEU A 355 16.64 19.81 -7.57
C LEU A 355 16.48 21.09 -6.74
N ALA A 356 16.64 22.30 -7.36
CA ALA A 356 16.46 23.57 -6.70
C ALA A 356 15.04 23.76 -6.11
N ALA A 357 13.99 23.30 -6.80
CA ALA A 357 12.62 23.36 -6.31
C ALA A 357 12.40 22.44 -5.09
N ALA A 358 12.98 21.23 -5.10
CA ALA A 358 12.93 20.31 -3.96
C ALA A 358 13.69 20.88 -2.75
N GLU A 359 14.92 21.34 -2.94
CA GLU A 359 15.75 21.95 -1.89
C GLU A 359 15.05 23.16 -1.25
N THR A 360 14.52 24.05 -2.07
CA THR A 360 13.78 25.24 -1.58
C THR A 360 12.62 24.83 -0.68
N TYR A 361 11.83 23.85 -1.09
CA TYR A 361 10.70 23.38 -0.29
C TYR A 361 11.15 22.67 1.00
N LEU A 362 12.18 21.82 0.92
CA LEU A 362 12.71 21.10 2.08
C LEU A 362 13.33 22.04 3.11
N LEU A 363 13.99 23.13 2.68
CA LEU A 363 14.50 24.18 3.57
C LEU A 363 13.37 24.94 4.26
N GLN A 364 12.31 25.31 3.55
CA GLN A 364 11.16 26.02 4.09
C GLN A 364 10.35 25.20 5.10
N THR A 365 10.39 23.86 4.98
CA THR A 365 9.57 22.94 5.77
C THR A 365 10.41 22.10 6.74
N ALA A 366 11.68 22.44 6.94
CA ALA A 366 12.57 21.68 7.83
C ALA A 366 12.05 21.68 9.27
N PRO A 367 11.97 20.52 9.94
CA PRO A 367 11.64 20.45 11.35
C PRO A 367 12.69 21.24 12.17
N GLY A 368 12.25 22.27 12.90
CA GLY A 368 13.14 23.11 13.70
C GLY A 368 13.84 24.28 12.97
N GLY A 369 13.47 24.52 11.68
CA GLY A 369 13.91 25.72 10.94
C GLY A 369 15.40 25.73 10.59
N LEU A 370 15.82 24.97 9.57
CA LEU A 370 17.17 25.09 8.98
C LEU A 370 17.46 26.48 8.35
N GLY A 371 16.49 27.39 8.34
CA GLY A 371 16.59 28.72 7.75
C GLY A 371 16.72 29.90 8.73
N GLN A 372 16.71 29.66 10.03
CA GLN A 372 16.99 30.72 11.02
C GLN A 372 18.37 30.44 11.63
N GLY A 373 19.38 31.19 11.14
CA GLY A 373 20.74 31.11 11.62
C GLY A 373 20.83 31.16 13.15
N ARG A 374 21.64 30.29 13.71
CA ARG A 374 22.21 30.47 15.04
C ARG A 374 23.24 31.57 15.01
#